data_75234cabb6787591f2a5fd61a4bdf8d7
#
_entry.id   75234cabb6787591f2a5fd61a4bdf8d7
#
_cell.length_a   1.000
_cell.length_b   1.000
_cell.length_c   1.000
_cell.angle_alpha   90.00
_cell.angle_beta   90.00
_cell.angle_gamma   90.00
#
_symmetry.space_group_name_H-M   'P 1'
#
loop_
_entity.id
_entity.type
_entity.pdbx_description
1 polymer ?
#
loop_
_entity_poly.entity_id
_entity_poly.type
_entity_poly.pdbx_seq_one_letter_code
_entity_poly.pdbx_strand_id
1 'polypeptide(L)'
;MIKIIAGGKRANCWVKEAIFEYEKRLRKPYDLKWEFYDEDRLEKVLEAWNFSGRDFVIVADERGKNISSLDFSDILSRKFVEGKNVIIIIGGAYGVSQEIREKADFVWSFSKLVFPHQLFRVMLAEQIYRAQEIANGGKYHHV
;
A
#
# COMPACT_ATOMS: atom_id res chain seq x y z
N MET A 1 -11.73 3.49 -2.67
CA MET A 1 -10.45 3.90 -3.30
C MET A 1 -9.32 3.80 -2.28
N ILE A 2 -8.24 3.17 -2.66
CA ILE A 2 -7.04 3.05 -1.81
C ILE A 2 -6.06 4.14 -2.25
N LYS A 3 -5.65 4.99 -1.33
CA LYS A 3 -4.64 6.01 -1.59
C LYS A 3 -3.26 5.44 -1.28
N ILE A 4 -2.34 5.53 -2.23
CA ILE A 4 -0.96 5.11 -2.04
C ILE A 4 -0.08 6.36 -2.08
N ILE A 5 0.65 6.61 -1.01
CA ILE A 5 1.59 7.71 -0.89
C ILE A 5 2.99 7.11 -0.96
N ALA A 6 3.74 7.48 -1.99
CA ALA A 6 5.06 6.92 -2.24
C ALA A 6 6.13 8.00 -2.25
N GLY A 7 7.21 7.76 -1.51
CA GLY A 7 8.40 8.60 -1.52
C GLY A 7 9.38 8.20 -2.62
N GLY A 8 10.15 9.17 -3.06
CA GLY A 8 11.16 8.99 -4.08
C GLY A 8 10.68 9.41 -5.47
N LYS A 9 11.39 8.96 -6.49
CA LYS A 9 11.10 9.32 -7.88
C LYS A 9 9.78 8.71 -8.36
N ARG A 10 9.15 9.37 -9.33
CA ARG A 10 7.99 8.82 -10.02
C ARG A 10 8.32 7.47 -10.64
N ALA A 11 7.29 6.67 -10.89
CA ALA A 11 7.44 5.34 -11.47
C ALA A 11 8.13 5.41 -12.85
N ASN A 12 9.09 4.52 -13.07
CA ASN A 12 9.71 4.30 -14.39
C ASN A 12 8.66 3.78 -15.38
N CYS A 13 8.93 3.89 -16.70
CA CYS A 13 7.99 3.45 -17.73
C CYS A 13 7.53 2.01 -17.54
N TRP A 14 8.47 1.08 -17.30
CA TRP A 14 8.13 -0.34 -17.11
C TRP A 14 7.29 -0.57 -15.85
N VAL A 15 7.51 0.23 -14.81
CA VAL A 15 6.73 0.14 -13.56
C VAL A 15 5.31 0.63 -13.81
N LYS A 16 5.15 1.75 -14.53
CA LYS A 16 3.82 2.26 -14.89
C LYS A 16 3.03 1.25 -15.70
N GLU A 17 3.67 0.61 -16.68
CA GLU A 17 3.03 -0.41 -17.50
C GLU A 17 2.62 -1.62 -16.67
N ALA A 18 3.51 -2.09 -15.79
CA ALA A 18 3.23 -3.22 -14.92
C ALA A 18 2.08 -2.92 -13.94
N ILE A 19 2.08 -1.75 -13.32
CA ILE A 19 1.01 -1.32 -12.42
C ILE A 19 -0.31 -1.25 -13.19
N PHE A 20 -0.31 -0.67 -14.39
CA PHE A 20 -1.49 -0.54 -15.22
C PHE A 20 -2.14 -1.90 -15.53
N GLU A 21 -1.33 -2.95 -15.71
CA GLU A 21 -1.85 -4.30 -15.94
C GLU A 21 -2.76 -4.77 -14.80
N TYR A 22 -2.51 -4.34 -13.58
CA TYR A 22 -3.37 -4.64 -12.44
C TYR A 22 -4.49 -3.61 -12.28
N GLU A 23 -4.18 -2.32 -12.38
CA GLU A 23 -5.16 -1.25 -12.18
C GLU A 23 -6.37 -1.36 -13.09
N LYS A 24 -6.19 -1.74 -14.36
CA LYS A 24 -7.30 -1.89 -15.30
C LYS A 24 -8.32 -2.96 -14.90
N ARG A 25 -7.96 -3.85 -13.98
CA ARG A 25 -8.81 -4.92 -13.46
C ARG A 25 -9.38 -4.59 -12.07
N LEU A 26 -8.91 -3.52 -11.45
CA LEU A 26 -9.41 -3.11 -10.14
C LEU A 26 -10.76 -2.43 -10.24
N ARG A 27 -11.62 -2.75 -9.29
CA ARG A 27 -12.95 -2.15 -9.16
C ARG A 27 -13.11 -1.55 -7.77
N LYS A 28 -13.95 -0.56 -7.64
CA LYS A 28 -14.24 0.03 -6.32
C LYS A 28 -14.63 -1.05 -5.32
N PRO A 29 -14.16 -1.01 -4.08
CA PRO A 29 -13.32 0.03 -3.47
C PRO A 29 -11.79 -0.20 -3.61
N TYR A 30 -11.36 -1.14 -4.46
CA TYR A 30 -9.94 -1.50 -4.65
C TYR A 30 -9.20 -0.62 -5.64
N ASP A 31 -9.87 0.34 -6.27
CA ASP A 31 -9.24 1.30 -7.18
C ASP A 31 -8.17 2.13 -6.46
N LEU A 32 -7.11 2.49 -7.19
CA LEU A 32 -5.93 3.12 -6.62
C LEU A 32 -5.84 4.59 -7.00
N LYS A 33 -5.32 5.38 -6.06
CA LYS A 33 -4.88 6.74 -6.30
C LYS A 33 -3.46 6.88 -5.78
N TRP A 34 -2.52 7.20 -6.67
CA TRP A 34 -1.12 7.37 -6.34
C TRP A 34 -0.78 8.84 -6.11
N GLU A 35 -0.02 9.11 -5.05
CA GLU A 35 0.59 10.41 -4.78
C GLU A 35 2.09 10.20 -4.56
N PHE A 36 2.92 10.94 -5.30
CA PHE A 36 4.37 10.82 -5.23
C PHE A 36 4.97 12.09 -4.64
N TYR A 37 5.89 11.92 -3.71
CA TYR A 37 6.60 13.02 -3.07
C TYR A 37 8.10 12.73 -3.08
N ASP A 38 8.93 13.78 -3.24
CA ASP A 38 10.36 13.66 -2.99
C ASP A 38 10.58 13.24 -1.53
N GLU A 39 11.68 12.54 -1.26
CA GLU A 39 11.96 12.00 0.07
C GLU A 39 11.88 13.06 1.19
N ASP A 40 12.50 14.23 0.96
CA ASP A 40 12.50 15.33 1.94
C ASP A 40 11.10 15.87 2.19
N ARG A 41 10.27 15.90 1.16
CA ARG A 41 8.92 16.42 1.24
C ARG A 41 7.97 15.42 1.88
N LEU A 42 8.19 14.14 1.64
CA LEU A 42 7.35 13.07 2.18
C LEU A 42 7.27 13.14 3.70
N GLU A 43 8.40 13.22 4.41
CA GLU A 43 8.42 13.30 5.86
C GLU A 43 7.63 14.51 6.37
N LYS A 44 7.82 15.67 5.75
CA LYS A 44 7.09 16.90 6.13
C LYS A 44 5.58 16.75 5.93
N VAL A 45 5.17 16.14 4.83
CA VAL A 45 3.74 15.89 4.54
C VAL A 45 3.16 14.95 5.57
N LEU A 46 3.87 13.87 5.90
CA LEU A 46 3.40 12.87 6.86
C LEU A 46 3.37 13.41 8.29
N GLU A 47 4.36 14.20 8.68
CA GLU A 47 4.40 14.86 10.00
C GLU A 47 3.24 15.84 10.19
N ALA A 48 2.89 16.58 9.13
CA ALA A 48 1.79 17.53 9.13
C ALA A 48 0.43 16.88 9.03
N TRP A 49 0.37 15.61 8.68
CA TRP A 49 -0.90 14.93 8.45
C TRP A 49 -1.55 14.51 9.76
N ASN A 50 -2.74 15.03 9.99
CA ASN A 50 -3.60 14.55 11.06
C ASN A 50 -4.44 13.40 10.51
N PHE A 51 -4.00 12.17 10.74
CA PHE A 51 -4.79 11.01 10.39
C PHE A 51 -6.09 11.04 11.21
N SER A 52 -7.21 11.00 10.52
CA SER A 52 -8.51 11.01 11.18
C SER A 52 -8.88 9.60 11.64
N GLY A 53 -9.86 9.51 12.56
CA GLY A 53 -10.41 8.22 12.97
C GLY A 53 -11.09 7.44 11.84
N ARG A 54 -11.29 8.07 10.68
CA ARG A 54 -11.82 7.43 9.48
C ARG A 54 -10.74 6.81 8.61
N ASP A 55 -9.48 7.13 8.85
CA ASP A 55 -8.36 6.61 8.08
C ASP A 55 -7.84 5.32 8.69
N PHE A 56 -7.53 4.36 7.84
CA PHE A 56 -6.76 3.18 8.21
C PHE A 56 -5.43 3.26 7.47
N VAL A 57 -4.37 3.52 8.22
CA VAL A 57 -3.05 3.82 7.68
C VAL A 57 -2.14 2.60 7.79
N ILE A 58 -1.67 2.14 6.65
CA ILE A 58 -0.71 1.05 6.53
C ILE A 58 0.63 1.65 6.11
N VAL A 59 1.68 1.37 6.84
CA VAL A 59 3.05 1.70 6.43
C VAL A 59 3.73 0.43 5.95
N ALA A 60 4.23 0.43 4.72
CA ALA A 60 5.02 -0.67 4.18
C ALA A 60 6.46 -0.50 4.63
N ASP A 61 6.94 -1.42 5.47
CA ASP A 61 8.29 -1.38 6.04
C ASP A 61 8.70 -2.80 6.42
N GLU A 62 9.97 -3.15 6.14
CA GLU A 62 10.52 -4.48 6.42
C GLU A 62 10.50 -4.86 7.90
N ARG A 63 10.40 -3.87 8.79
CA ARG A 63 10.29 -4.06 10.24
C ARG A 63 8.89 -4.40 10.70
N GLY A 64 7.93 -4.37 9.79
CA GLY A 64 6.54 -4.65 10.11
C GLY A 64 6.21 -6.12 10.25
N LYS A 65 4.93 -6.38 10.42
CA LYS A 65 4.40 -7.73 10.52
C LYS A 65 4.26 -8.36 9.13
N ASN A 66 4.71 -9.60 9.00
CA ASN A 66 4.52 -10.40 7.79
C ASN A 66 3.18 -11.13 7.91
N ILE A 67 2.34 -10.98 6.89
CA ILE A 67 1.01 -11.62 6.84
C ILE A 67 0.81 -12.28 5.47
N SER A 68 -0.13 -13.22 5.42
CA SER A 68 -0.49 -13.86 4.16
C SER A 68 -1.34 -12.95 3.27
N SER A 69 -1.44 -13.29 1.98
CA SER A 69 -2.34 -12.60 1.07
C SER A 69 -3.82 -12.74 1.49
N LEU A 70 -4.17 -13.87 2.10
CA LEU A 70 -5.50 -14.09 2.65
C LEU A 70 -5.80 -13.13 3.81
N ASP A 71 -4.83 -12.96 4.72
CA ASP A 71 -4.96 -12.02 5.83
C ASP A 71 -5.09 -10.59 5.34
N PHE A 72 -4.29 -10.21 4.34
CA PHE A 72 -4.36 -8.87 3.76
C PHE A 72 -5.73 -8.61 3.12
N SER A 73 -6.24 -9.57 2.37
CA SER A 73 -7.59 -9.47 1.79
C SER A 73 -8.66 -9.28 2.87
N ASP A 74 -8.57 -10.03 3.94
CA ASP A 74 -9.51 -9.93 5.07
C ASP A 74 -9.42 -8.56 5.74
N ILE A 75 -8.23 -8.05 5.98
CA ILE A 75 -8.03 -6.70 6.55
C ILE A 75 -8.71 -5.66 5.68
N LEU A 76 -8.43 -5.64 4.37
CA LEU A 76 -9.03 -4.68 3.46
C LEU A 76 -10.55 -4.76 3.46
N SER A 77 -11.09 -5.98 3.34
CA SER A 77 -12.54 -6.19 3.32
C SER A 77 -13.21 -5.64 4.57
N ARG A 78 -12.65 -5.92 5.74
CA ARG A 78 -13.18 -5.41 7.00
C ARG A 78 -13.14 -3.89 7.06
N LYS A 79 -12.03 -3.28 6.64
CA LYS A 79 -11.89 -1.82 6.67
C LYS A 79 -12.85 -1.13 5.71
N PHE A 80 -13.10 -1.72 4.56
CA PHE A 80 -14.10 -1.19 3.62
C PHE A 80 -15.51 -1.27 4.20
N VAL A 81 -15.87 -2.37 4.85
CA VAL A 81 -17.17 -2.52 5.53
C VAL A 81 -17.32 -1.48 6.66
N GLU A 82 -16.26 -1.20 7.39
CA GLU A 82 -16.24 -0.18 8.43
C GLU A 82 -16.32 1.27 7.88
N GLY A 83 -16.24 1.43 6.57
CA GLY A 83 -16.23 2.76 5.93
C GLY A 83 -14.93 3.53 6.08
N LYS A 84 -13.83 2.82 6.35
CA LYS A 84 -12.51 3.44 6.50
C LYS A 84 -11.91 3.85 5.16
N ASN A 85 -11.14 4.94 5.18
CA ASN A 85 -10.28 5.30 4.07
C ASN A 85 -8.96 4.55 4.23
N VAL A 86 -8.63 3.69 3.28
CA VAL A 86 -7.37 2.93 3.33
C VAL A 86 -6.26 3.76 2.67
N ILE A 87 -5.19 3.97 3.42
CA ILE A 87 -4.02 4.73 2.98
C ILE A 87 -2.80 3.84 3.18
N ILE A 88 -2.01 3.65 2.13
CA ILE A 88 -0.77 2.86 2.18
C ILE A 88 0.40 3.79 1.91
N ILE A 89 1.36 3.82 2.81
CA ILE A 89 2.54 4.67 2.73
C ILE A 89 3.75 3.81 2.39
N ILE A 90 4.44 4.17 1.31
CA ILE A 90 5.71 3.57 0.90
C ILE A 90 6.79 4.62 1.05
N GLY A 91 7.75 4.39 1.94
CA GLY A 91 8.89 5.30 2.11
C GLY A 91 9.80 5.32 0.88
N GLY A 92 10.71 6.28 0.87
CA GLY A 92 11.79 6.34 -0.12
C GLY A 92 12.94 5.37 0.24
N ALA A 93 14.16 5.69 -0.21
CA ALA A 93 15.33 4.83 -0.02
C ALA A 93 15.64 4.50 1.45
N TYR A 94 15.30 5.39 2.36
CA TYR A 94 15.55 5.24 3.79
C TYR A 94 14.31 4.83 4.60
N GLY A 95 13.20 4.53 3.92
CA GLY A 95 11.94 4.20 4.57
C GLY A 95 11.25 5.43 5.17
N VAL A 96 10.41 5.20 6.17
CA VAL A 96 9.74 6.26 6.95
C VAL A 96 10.31 6.30 8.36
N SER A 97 10.14 7.45 9.04
CA SER A 97 10.61 7.60 10.41
C SER A 97 9.88 6.68 11.38
N GLN A 98 10.50 6.43 12.53
CA GLN A 98 9.87 5.66 13.61
C GLN A 98 8.58 6.33 14.06
N GLU A 99 8.56 7.65 14.13
CA GLU A 99 7.38 8.41 14.52
C GLU A 99 6.18 8.12 13.60
N ILE A 100 6.41 8.08 12.28
CA ILE A 100 5.36 7.76 11.32
C ILE A 100 4.90 6.31 11.47
N ARG A 101 5.83 5.37 11.68
CA ARG A 101 5.47 3.97 11.92
C ARG A 101 4.61 3.80 13.17
N GLU A 102 4.91 4.54 14.22
CA GLU A 102 4.14 4.50 15.47
C GLU A 102 2.72 5.06 15.31
N LYS A 103 2.54 6.03 14.43
CA LYS A 103 1.23 6.61 14.12
C LYS A 103 0.38 5.71 13.21
N ALA A 104 0.99 4.78 12.52
CA ALA A 104 0.28 3.89 11.61
C ALA A 104 -0.61 2.90 12.38
N ASP A 105 -1.72 2.53 11.78
CA ASP A 105 -2.59 1.48 12.32
C ASP A 105 -1.97 0.09 12.11
N PHE A 106 -1.18 -0.06 11.05
CA PHE A 106 -0.56 -1.33 10.72
C PHE A 106 0.76 -1.09 9.98
N VAL A 107 1.84 -1.72 10.46
CA VAL A 107 3.13 -1.72 9.76
C VAL A 107 3.28 -3.09 9.11
N TRP A 108 3.38 -3.10 7.78
CA TRP A 108 3.29 -4.29 6.96
C TRP A 108 4.63 -4.59 6.28
N SER A 109 5.16 -5.78 6.51
CA SER A 109 6.36 -6.26 5.84
C SER A 109 6.00 -7.35 4.83
N PHE A 110 6.47 -7.21 3.59
CA PHE A 110 6.35 -8.27 2.58
C PHE A 110 7.38 -9.38 2.85
N SER A 111 8.53 -9.02 3.38
CA SER A 111 9.64 -9.93 3.60
C SER A 111 10.71 -9.23 4.44
N LYS A 112 11.62 -10.00 5.03
CA LYS A 112 12.84 -9.44 5.62
C LYS A 112 13.85 -9.02 4.56
N LEU A 113 13.65 -9.41 3.32
CA LEU A 113 14.45 -8.93 2.20
C LEU A 113 14.09 -7.47 1.90
N VAL A 114 15.05 -6.73 1.41
CA VAL A 114 14.86 -5.36 0.95
C VAL A 114 14.60 -5.39 -0.56
N PHE A 115 13.55 -4.71 -1.00
CA PHE A 115 13.22 -4.61 -2.42
C PHE A 115 13.45 -3.18 -2.93
N PRO A 116 13.87 -3.00 -4.19
CA PRO A 116 13.84 -1.67 -4.79
C PRO A 116 12.43 -1.10 -4.72
N HIS A 117 12.28 0.16 -4.33
CA HIS A 117 10.95 0.75 -4.16
C HIS A 117 10.12 0.78 -5.45
N GLN A 118 10.77 0.84 -6.62
CA GLN A 118 10.08 0.75 -7.91
C GLN A 118 9.40 -0.62 -8.08
N LEU A 119 10.12 -1.71 -7.81
CA LEU A 119 9.57 -3.06 -7.86
C LEU A 119 8.49 -3.27 -6.80
N PHE A 120 8.72 -2.76 -5.61
CA PHE A 120 7.75 -2.86 -4.51
C PHE A 120 6.39 -2.29 -4.89
N ARG A 121 6.36 -1.19 -5.62
CA ARG A 121 5.11 -0.57 -6.10
C ARG A 121 4.30 -1.53 -6.98
N VAL A 122 4.98 -2.26 -7.86
CA VAL A 122 4.33 -3.28 -8.71
C VAL A 122 3.78 -4.41 -7.85
N MET A 123 4.59 -4.89 -6.90
CA MET A 123 4.20 -5.98 -5.99
C MET A 123 2.98 -5.57 -5.15
N LEU A 124 2.94 -4.33 -4.70
CA LEU A 124 1.79 -3.83 -3.94
C LEU A 124 0.53 -3.80 -4.80
N ALA A 125 0.61 -3.28 -6.02
CA ALA A 125 -0.54 -3.26 -6.93
C ALA A 125 -1.05 -4.68 -7.20
N GLU A 126 -0.15 -5.64 -7.39
CA GLU A 126 -0.49 -7.05 -7.57
C GLU A 126 -1.21 -7.61 -6.33
N GLN A 127 -0.72 -7.33 -5.13
CA GLN A 127 -1.34 -7.81 -3.90
C GLN A 127 -2.73 -7.21 -3.67
N ILE A 128 -2.95 -5.97 -4.06
CA ILE A 128 -4.28 -5.34 -4.00
C ILE A 128 -5.24 -6.03 -4.97
N TYR A 129 -4.78 -6.30 -6.20
CA TYR A 129 -5.57 -7.07 -7.16
C TYR A 129 -5.88 -8.47 -6.62
N ARG A 130 -4.88 -9.15 -6.05
CA ARG A 130 -5.06 -10.47 -5.43
C ARG A 130 -6.07 -10.42 -4.29
N ALA A 131 -6.02 -9.39 -3.46
CA ALA A 131 -6.98 -9.20 -2.37
C ALA A 131 -8.41 -9.03 -2.89
N GLN A 132 -8.59 -8.26 -3.97
CA GLN A 132 -9.88 -8.13 -4.63
C GLN A 132 -10.40 -9.49 -5.12
N GLU A 133 -9.54 -10.27 -5.77
CA GLU A 133 -9.92 -11.58 -6.30
C GLU A 133 -10.29 -12.56 -5.18
N ILE A 134 -9.54 -12.58 -4.10
CA ILE A 134 -9.84 -13.41 -2.92
C ILE A 134 -11.21 -13.02 -2.35
N ALA A 135 -11.45 -11.73 -2.14
CA ALA A 135 -12.69 -11.24 -1.56
C ALA A 135 -13.92 -11.57 -2.41
N ASN A 136 -13.76 -11.61 -3.74
CA ASN A 136 -14.83 -11.87 -4.69
C ASN A 136 -14.95 -13.34 -5.10
N GLY A 137 -14.18 -14.24 -4.48
CA GLY A 137 -14.20 -15.66 -4.81
C GLY A 137 -13.63 -16.00 -6.17
N GLY A 138 -12.78 -15.14 -6.73
CA GLY A 138 -12.11 -15.35 -8.01
C GLY A 138 -11.08 -16.48 -7.96
N LYS A 139 -10.61 -16.90 -9.13
CA LYS A 139 -9.68 -18.02 -9.29
C LYS A 139 -8.22 -17.62 -9.37
N TYR A 140 -7.91 -16.35 -9.22
CA TYR A 140 -6.56 -15.84 -9.39
C TYR A 140 -5.60 -16.35 -8.31
N HIS A 141 -6.05 -16.38 -7.06
CA HIS A 141 -5.22 -16.84 -5.93
C HIS A 141 -5.34 -18.35 -5.78
N HIS A 142 -4.18 -19.02 -5.76
CA HIS A 142 -4.08 -20.45 -5.49
C HIS A 142 -3.43 -20.66 -4.14
N VAL A 143 -4.04 -21.47 -3.30
CA VAL A 143 -3.55 -21.82 -1.97
C VAL A 143 -2.70 -23.08 -2.07
#